data_8f026f7fe7b10c6397a9e4c2ba57ac73
#
_entry.id   8f026f7fe7b10c6397a9e4c2ba57ac73
#
_cell.length_a   1.000
_cell.length_b   1.000
_cell.length_c   1.000
_cell.angle_alpha   90.00
_cell.angle_beta   90.00
_cell.angle_gamma   90.00
#
_symmetry.space_group_name_H-M   'P 1'
#
loop_
_entity.id
_entity.type
_entity.pdbx_description
1 polymer ?
#
loop_
_entity_poly.entity_id
_entity_poly.type
_entity_poly.pdbx_seq_one_letter_code
_entity_poly.pdbx_strand_id
1 'polypeptide(L)' 'MTQAEFTAFYPQFTGFTPAVVLTTYIAQANARFSSFSPEDAEEARRLYTAHRLTLYARVALPENTRPTKAAIAAAG' A
#
# COMPACT_ATOMS: atom_id res chain seq x y z
N MET A 1 0.24 -7.14 11.01
CA MET A 1 0.23 -5.70 10.68
C MET A 1 -1.20 -5.21 10.66
N THR A 2 -1.48 -4.14 11.38
CA THR A 2 -2.78 -3.48 11.37
C THR A 2 -2.76 -2.31 10.38
N GLN A 3 -3.96 -1.81 10.05
CA GLN A 3 -4.07 -0.62 9.20
C GLN A 3 -3.38 0.58 9.85
N ALA A 4 -3.55 0.76 11.17
CA ALA A 4 -2.93 1.87 11.89
C ALA A 4 -1.40 1.79 11.84
N GLU A 5 -0.84 0.60 11.99
CA GLU A 5 0.61 0.39 11.89
C GLU A 5 1.11 0.70 10.48
N PHE A 6 0.38 0.25 9.46
CA PHE A 6 0.75 0.49 8.07
C PHE A 6 0.73 1.97 7.74
N THR A 7 -0.35 2.69 8.08
CA THR A 7 -0.47 4.12 7.78
C THR A 7 0.44 4.99 8.63
N ALA A 8 0.84 4.52 9.81
CA ALA A 8 1.86 5.20 10.60
C ALA A 8 3.22 5.14 9.91
N PHE A 9 3.53 4.01 9.25
CA PHE A 9 4.78 3.84 8.51
C PHE A 9 4.74 4.55 7.16
N TYR A 10 3.59 4.49 6.47
CA TYR A 10 3.37 5.13 5.17
C TYR A 10 2.19 6.12 5.27
N PRO A 11 2.42 7.34 5.81
CA PRO A 11 1.34 8.31 6.03
C PRO A 11 0.57 8.70 4.77
N GLN A 12 1.20 8.57 3.60
CA GLN A 12 0.58 8.90 2.32
C GLN A 12 -0.65 8.05 2.00
N PHE A 13 -0.82 6.91 2.67
CA PHE A 13 -1.99 6.05 2.48
C PHE A 13 -3.09 6.30 3.52
N THR A 14 -2.91 7.27 4.41
CA THR A 14 -3.95 7.64 5.37
C THR A 14 -5.18 8.12 4.62
N GLY A 15 -6.35 7.54 4.96
CA GLY A 15 -7.58 7.90 4.28
C GLY A 15 -7.71 7.33 2.86
N PHE A 16 -6.91 6.34 2.52
CA PHE A 16 -6.98 5.69 1.20
C PHE A 16 -8.41 5.17 0.95
N THR A 17 -8.93 5.47 -0.23
CA THR A 17 -10.27 5.05 -0.65
C THR A 17 -10.22 4.25 -1.95
N PRO A 18 -11.05 3.21 -2.12
CA PRO A 18 -11.98 2.69 -1.10
C PRO A 18 -11.23 1.99 0.03
N ALA A 19 -11.72 2.15 1.25
CA ALA A 19 -11.07 1.57 2.43
C ALA A 19 -10.95 0.04 2.34
N VAL A 20 -11.91 -0.62 1.69
CA VAL A 20 -11.90 -2.08 1.52
C VAL A 20 -10.68 -2.56 0.74
N VAL A 21 -10.16 -1.77 -0.18
CA VAL A 21 -8.95 -2.13 -0.94
C VAL A 21 -7.74 -2.15 -0.01
N LEU A 22 -7.61 -1.14 0.83
CA LEU A 22 -6.55 -1.07 1.82
C LEU A 22 -6.60 -2.26 2.78
N THR A 23 -7.76 -2.54 3.38
CA THR A 23 -7.90 -3.64 4.31
C THR A 23 -7.69 -5.01 3.65
N THR A 24 -8.11 -5.16 2.40
CA THR A 24 -7.92 -6.40 1.65
C THR A 24 -6.43 -6.69 1.41
N TYR A 25 -5.67 -5.69 0.98
CA TYR A 25 -4.23 -5.90 0.74
C TYR A 25 -3.45 -6.10 2.03
N ILE A 26 -3.85 -5.46 3.12
CA ILE A 26 -3.27 -5.73 4.43
C ILE A 26 -3.52 -7.19 4.84
N ALA A 27 -4.73 -7.68 4.66
CA ALA A 27 -5.08 -9.07 4.97
C ALA A 27 -4.26 -10.05 4.11
N GLN A 28 -4.12 -9.77 2.81
CA GLN A 28 -3.31 -10.58 1.92
C GLN A 28 -1.84 -10.59 2.35
N ALA A 29 -1.31 -9.44 2.73
CA ALA A 29 0.06 -9.32 3.19
C ALA A 29 0.28 -10.14 4.47
N ASN A 30 -0.67 -10.07 5.40
CA ASN A 30 -0.58 -10.81 6.66
C ASN A 30 -0.65 -12.33 6.47
N ALA A 31 -1.24 -12.79 5.39
CA ALA A 31 -1.31 -14.21 5.05
C ALA A 31 -0.04 -14.73 4.35
N ARG A 32 0.90 -13.85 4.04
CA ARG A 32 2.11 -14.17 3.29
C ARG A 32 3.35 -14.01 4.15
N PHE A 33 4.49 -14.51 3.66
CA PHE A 33 5.81 -14.30 4.26
C PHE A 33 6.00 -14.97 5.62
N SER A 34 5.19 -15.99 5.94
CA SER A 34 5.29 -16.69 7.22
C SER A 34 6.59 -17.47 7.39
N SER A 35 7.29 -17.78 6.29
CA SER A 35 8.58 -18.47 6.33
C SER A 35 9.76 -17.51 6.59
N PHE A 36 9.52 -16.22 6.58
CA PHE A 36 10.54 -15.21 6.85
C PHE A 36 10.75 -15.06 8.36
N SER A 37 11.90 -14.51 8.75
CA SER A 37 12.06 -14.06 10.13
C SER A 37 11.00 -13.01 10.46
N PRO A 38 10.62 -12.83 11.75
CA PRO A 38 9.59 -11.85 12.11
C PRO A 38 9.87 -10.44 11.57
N GLU A 39 11.12 -10.00 11.63
CA GLU A 39 11.51 -8.67 11.15
C GLU A 39 11.38 -8.56 9.63
N ASP A 40 11.87 -9.57 8.91
CA ASP A 40 11.80 -9.59 7.46
C ASP A 40 10.37 -9.74 6.97
N ALA A 41 9.56 -10.54 7.66
CA ALA A 41 8.15 -10.69 7.34
C ALA A 41 7.39 -9.37 7.48
N GLU A 42 7.67 -8.62 8.53
CA GLU A 42 7.05 -7.33 8.77
C GLU A 42 7.38 -6.34 7.65
N GLU A 43 8.66 -6.23 7.30
CA GLU A 43 9.10 -5.37 6.20
C GLU A 43 8.47 -5.80 4.87
N ALA A 44 8.49 -7.09 4.56
CA ALA A 44 7.92 -7.61 3.33
C ALA A 44 6.41 -7.32 3.23
N ARG A 45 5.69 -7.44 4.34
CA ARG A 45 4.25 -7.15 4.38
C ARG A 45 3.96 -5.67 4.12
N ARG A 46 4.76 -4.77 4.69
CA ARG A 46 4.60 -3.35 4.42
C ARG A 46 4.87 -3.02 2.96
N LEU A 47 5.96 -3.53 2.42
CA LEU A 47 6.33 -3.29 1.02
C LEU A 47 5.30 -3.88 0.06
N TYR A 48 4.81 -5.08 0.32
CA TYR A 48 3.78 -5.71 -0.49
C TYR A 48 2.51 -4.85 -0.54
N THR A 49 2.05 -4.40 0.61
CA THR A 49 0.83 -3.59 0.70
C THR A 49 0.99 -2.27 -0.04
N ALA A 50 2.09 -1.56 0.20
CA ALA A 50 2.37 -0.28 -0.45
C ALA A 50 2.45 -0.44 -1.97
N HIS A 51 3.11 -1.49 -2.45
CA HIS A 51 3.22 -1.79 -3.87
C HIS A 51 1.85 -2.04 -4.51
N ARG A 52 1.02 -2.87 -3.87
CA ARG A 52 -0.30 -3.20 -4.39
C ARG A 52 -1.23 -1.99 -4.42
N LEU A 53 -1.19 -1.15 -3.40
CA LEU A 53 -1.99 0.07 -3.36
C LEU A 53 -1.55 1.06 -4.45
N THR A 54 -0.27 1.17 -4.69
CA THR A 54 0.27 2.03 -5.75
C THR A 54 -0.19 1.55 -7.12
N LEU A 55 -0.12 0.25 -7.37
CA LEU A 55 -0.60 -0.32 -8.64
C LEU A 55 -2.10 -0.11 -8.80
N TYR A 56 -2.87 -0.33 -7.75
CA TYR A 56 -4.32 -0.10 -7.79
C TYR A 56 -4.63 1.35 -8.17
N ALA A 57 -3.96 2.30 -7.55
CA ALA A 57 -4.19 3.72 -7.83
C ALA A 57 -3.88 4.06 -9.30
N ARG A 58 -2.90 3.40 -9.91
CA ARG A 58 -2.51 3.64 -11.30
C ARG A 58 -3.49 3.08 -12.31
N VAL A 59 -4.11 1.92 -12.03
CA VAL A 59 -4.87 1.20 -13.06
C VAL A 59 -6.37 1.18 -12.81
N ALA A 60 -6.82 1.35 -11.57
CA ALA A 60 -8.22 1.23 -11.20
C ALA A 60 -8.93 2.57 -11.03
N LEU A 61 -8.21 3.65 -10.68
CA LEU A 61 -8.81 4.96 -10.49
C LEU A 61 -9.01 5.68 -11.81
N PRO A 62 -10.04 6.55 -11.92
CA PRO A 62 -10.23 7.39 -13.09
C PRO A 62 -9.00 8.24 -13.38
N GLU A 63 -8.76 8.53 -14.68
CA GLU A 63 -7.55 9.25 -15.08
C GLU A 63 -7.43 10.62 -14.41
N ASN A 64 -8.54 11.31 -14.19
CA ASN A 64 -8.55 12.62 -13.54
C ASN A 64 -8.18 12.58 -12.06
N THR A 65 -8.15 11.40 -11.44
CA THR A 65 -7.74 11.22 -10.05
C THR A 65 -6.39 10.53 -9.93
N ARG A 66 -5.80 10.07 -11.06
CA ARG A 66 -4.48 9.44 -11.06
C ARG A 66 -3.39 10.50 -10.96
N PRO A 67 -2.26 10.18 -10.31
CA PRO A 67 -1.11 11.07 -10.36
C PRO A 67 -0.66 11.28 -11.80
N THR A 68 -0.39 12.52 -12.17
CA THR A 68 0.16 12.83 -13.49
C THR A 68 1.65 12.46 -13.55
N LYS A 69 2.19 12.34 -14.78
CA LYS A 69 3.63 12.12 -14.93
C LYS A 69 4.45 13.22 -14.26
N ALA A 70 3.98 14.48 -14.38
CA ALA A 70 4.65 15.61 -13.75
C ALA A 70 4.63 15.51 -12.22
N ALA A 71 3.51 15.11 -11.65
CA ALA A 71 3.39 14.92 -10.19
C ALA A 71 4.28 13.77 -9.72
N ILE A 72 4.35 12.67 -10.47
CA ILE A 72 5.21 11.54 -10.15
C ILE A 72 6.68 11.96 -10.22
N ALA A 73 7.07 12.69 -11.26
CA ALA A 73 8.43 13.16 -11.42
C ALA A 73 8.82 14.15 -10.32
N ALA A 74 7.90 15.03 -9.91
CA ALA A 74 8.15 15.99 -8.85
C ALA A 74 8.29 15.31 -7.48
N ALA A 75 7.58 14.20 -7.26
CA ALA A 75 7.65 13.43 -6.02
C ALA A 75 8.88 12.52 -5.96
N GLY A 76 9.39 12.16 -7.11
CA GLY A 76 10.56 11.29 -7.21
C GLY A 76 11.85 12.01 -6.98
#